data_a92ca60f9bf1836a8e6b6f1709c557d4
#
_entry.id   a92ca60f9bf1836a8e6b6f1709c557d4
#
_cell.length_a   1.000
_cell.length_b   1.000
_cell.length_c   1.000
_cell.angle_alpha   90.00
_cell.angle_beta   90.00
_cell.angle_gamma   90.00
#
_symmetry.space_group_name_H-M   'P 1'
#
loop_
_entity.id
_entity.type
_entity.pdbx_description
1 polymer ?
#
loop_
_entity_poly.entity_id
_entity_poly.type
_entity_poly.pdbx_seq_one_letter_code
_entity_poly.pdbx_strand_id
1 'polypeptide(L)'
;MEDPGGSTATTDQRKCSPPNGQVRICNLSYGQNGWLGIAGIAIDTSGHIVYGYTKLNDTYFGWDFYNKPEWKQSVMCQELGHDVGLSHQDEDFDNQSLYSCMDYQDPPHEYPNPHDFQQLDSIYGHTDSYNSYITDAPTGGGIDGGGGVCNAPPGKGCNKSDIGQRNAETGWGMSFGRRGQSETFMRIDADGTRHLTHVLWADESHAP
;
A
#
# COMPACT_ATOMS: atom_id res chain seq x y z
N MET A 1 8.25 -19.91 -6.53
CA MET A 1 7.82 -20.18 -7.92
C MET A 1 8.68 -19.29 -8.79
N GLU A 2 9.65 -19.87 -9.47
CA GLU A 2 10.47 -19.12 -10.41
C GLU A 2 9.61 -18.83 -11.66
N ASP A 3 9.60 -17.58 -12.08
CA ASP A 3 9.05 -17.19 -13.38
C ASP A 3 10.03 -17.64 -14.49
N PRO A 4 9.72 -18.69 -15.27
CA PRO A 4 10.64 -19.19 -16.29
C PRO A 4 10.42 -18.45 -17.61
N GLY A 5 10.76 -17.22 -17.67
CA GLY A 5 10.79 -16.51 -18.93
C GLY A 5 10.34 -15.07 -18.83
N GLY A 6 11.29 -14.17 -18.85
CA GLY A 6 11.19 -12.72 -18.84
C GLY A 6 10.05 -12.09 -19.63
N SER A 7 8.82 -12.30 -19.17
CA SER A 7 7.68 -11.50 -19.59
C SER A 7 7.83 -10.14 -18.94
N THR A 8 8.19 -9.14 -19.71
CA THR A 8 8.17 -7.75 -19.27
C THR A 8 6.73 -7.41 -18.87
N ALA A 9 6.48 -7.24 -17.56
CA ALA A 9 5.18 -6.85 -17.06
C ALA A 9 4.68 -5.61 -17.81
N THR A 10 3.42 -5.64 -18.22
CA THR A 10 2.80 -4.51 -18.93
C THR A 10 2.71 -3.28 -18.03
N THR A 11 2.56 -2.10 -18.62
CA THR A 11 2.37 -0.85 -17.86
C THR A 11 1.17 -0.96 -16.91
N ASP A 12 0.08 -1.60 -17.30
CA ASP A 12 -1.11 -1.81 -16.49
C ASP A 12 -0.85 -2.72 -15.27
N GLN A 13 -0.08 -3.78 -15.45
CA GLN A 13 0.33 -4.66 -14.34
C GLN A 13 1.17 -3.89 -13.34
N ARG A 14 2.10 -3.04 -13.80
CA ARG A 14 2.93 -2.20 -12.93
C ARG A 14 2.16 -1.11 -12.20
N LYS A 15 1.14 -0.53 -12.83
CA LYS A 15 0.27 0.46 -12.20
C LYS A 15 -0.55 -0.14 -11.06
N CYS A 16 -1.02 -1.38 -11.21
CA CYS A 16 -1.89 -2.07 -10.25
C CYS A 16 -3.17 -1.28 -9.94
N SER A 17 -3.80 -0.73 -10.98
CA SER A 17 -5.00 0.10 -10.82
C SER A 17 -6.26 -0.76 -10.70
N PRO A 18 -6.97 -0.73 -9.57
CA PRO A 18 -8.22 -1.47 -9.41
C PRO A 18 -9.40 -0.69 -10.00
N PRO A 19 -10.43 -1.36 -10.51
CA PRO A 19 -11.73 -0.73 -10.69
C PRO A 19 -12.42 -0.51 -9.35
N ASN A 20 -13.46 0.34 -9.33
CA ASN A 20 -14.28 0.56 -8.15
C ASN A 20 -14.90 -0.75 -7.63
N GLY A 21 -15.02 -0.87 -6.31
CA GLY A 21 -15.55 -2.04 -5.63
C GLY A 21 -14.58 -3.22 -5.54
N GLN A 22 -13.32 -3.03 -5.89
CA GLN A 22 -12.34 -4.12 -5.91
C GLN A 22 -11.05 -3.75 -5.16
N VAL A 23 -10.40 -4.78 -4.64
CA VAL A 23 -9.00 -4.74 -4.21
C VAL A 23 -8.16 -5.47 -5.26
N ARG A 24 -7.09 -4.83 -5.74
CA ARG A 24 -6.15 -5.43 -6.67
C ARG A 24 -4.80 -5.69 -6.02
N ILE A 25 -4.31 -6.91 -6.13
CA ILE A 25 -3.02 -7.31 -5.60
C ILE A 25 -2.06 -7.57 -6.75
N CYS A 26 -0.89 -6.95 -6.69
CA CYS A 26 0.15 -7.04 -7.71
C CYS A 26 1.50 -7.37 -7.06
N ASN A 27 2.04 -8.51 -7.43
CA ASN A 27 3.37 -8.95 -7.01
C ASN A 27 4.31 -8.94 -8.23
N LEU A 28 5.30 -8.05 -8.23
CA LEU A 28 6.24 -7.86 -9.35
C LEU A 28 7.59 -7.37 -8.85
N SER A 29 8.63 -7.56 -9.68
CA SER A 29 9.91 -6.86 -9.50
C SER A 29 9.77 -5.41 -9.94
N TYR A 30 9.54 -4.50 -8.98
CA TYR A 30 9.39 -3.06 -9.26
C TYR A 30 10.71 -2.31 -9.31
N GLY A 31 11.83 -2.95 -8.95
CA GLY A 31 13.17 -2.35 -8.90
C GLY A 31 13.55 -1.85 -7.50
N GLN A 32 14.78 -1.38 -7.37
CA GLN A 32 15.33 -0.85 -6.12
C GLN A 32 14.86 0.59 -5.90
N ASN A 33 13.63 0.75 -5.47
CA ASN A 33 12.97 2.03 -5.24
C ASN A 33 12.64 2.32 -3.77
N GLY A 34 13.14 1.49 -2.86
CA GLY A 34 13.13 1.69 -1.41
C GLY A 34 11.98 1.03 -0.68
N TRP A 35 10.86 0.67 -1.33
CA TRP A 35 9.72 0.06 -0.66
C TRP A 35 9.65 -1.45 -0.85
N LEU A 36 9.23 -2.14 0.20
CA LEU A 36 8.99 -3.58 0.25
C LEU A 36 7.53 -3.91 -0.10
N GLY A 37 6.60 -3.18 0.48
CA GLY A 37 5.17 -3.25 0.24
C GLY A 37 4.52 -1.87 0.14
N ILE A 38 3.40 -1.79 -0.56
CA ILE A 38 2.55 -0.60 -0.64
C ILE A 38 1.09 -1.05 -0.63
N ALA A 39 0.28 -0.42 0.22
CA ALA A 39 -1.17 -0.45 0.11
C ALA A 39 -1.72 0.94 -0.19
N GLY A 40 -2.79 0.99 -0.97
CA GLY A 40 -3.47 2.25 -1.22
C GLY A 40 -4.96 2.08 -1.34
N ILE A 41 -5.72 2.94 -0.66
CA ILE A 41 -7.18 2.97 -0.71
C ILE A 41 -7.70 4.34 -1.15
N ALA A 42 -8.81 4.33 -1.86
CA ALA A 42 -9.59 5.52 -2.11
C ALA A 42 -10.83 5.51 -1.21
N ILE A 43 -11.06 6.63 -0.51
CA ILE A 43 -12.19 6.81 0.41
C ILE A 43 -13.01 7.98 -0.09
N ASP A 44 -14.30 7.76 -0.32
CA ASP A 44 -15.22 8.81 -0.75
C ASP A 44 -15.53 9.83 0.37
N THR A 45 -16.35 10.83 0.05
CA THR A 45 -16.72 11.87 1.01
C THR A 45 -17.64 11.39 2.13
N SER A 46 -18.29 10.23 1.98
CA SER A 46 -19.12 9.59 3.02
C SER A 46 -18.33 8.64 3.91
N GLY A 47 -17.07 8.36 3.60
CA GLY A 47 -16.20 7.53 4.40
C GLY A 47 -16.08 6.08 3.95
N HIS A 48 -16.68 5.72 2.81
CA HIS A 48 -16.58 4.36 2.28
C HIS A 48 -15.33 4.15 1.44
N ILE A 49 -14.71 2.99 1.58
CA ILE A 49 -13.61 2.56 0.72
C ILE A 49 -14.17 2.22 -0.66
N VAL A 50 -13.77 2.96 -1.67
CA VAL A 50 -14.22 2.79 -3.05
C VAL A 50 -13.43 1.70 -3.76
N TYR A 51 -12.13 1.64 -3.55
CA TYR A 51 -11.23 0.61 -4.04
C TYR A 51 -9.95 0.54 -3.21
N GLY A 52 -9.19 -0.55 -3.35
CA GLY A 52 -7.89 -0.71 -2.75
C GLY A 52 -6.89 -1.38 -3.70
N TYR A 53 -5.61 -1.20 -3.45
CA TYR A 53 -4.56 -1.95 -4.14
C TYR A 53 -3.38 -2.25 -3.22
N THR A 54 -2.84 -3.46 -3.37
CA THR A 54 -1.62 -3.90 -2.72
C THR A 54 -0.53 -4.15 -3.77
N LYS A 55 0.68 -3.67 -3.53
CA LYS A 55 1.88 -3.98 -4.33
C LYS A 55 2.94 -4.62 -3.45
N LEU A 56 3.49 -5.73 -3.89
CA LEU A 56 4.62 -6.42 -3.29
C LEU A 56 5.83 -6.33 -4.23
N ASN A 57 7.00 -5.93 -3.71
CA ASN A 57 8.18 -5.72 -4.53
C ASN A 57 9.16 -6.89 -4.46
N ASP A 58 9.07 -7.80 -5.41
CA ASP A 58 9.93 -8.98 -5.50
C ASP A 58 11.42 -8.66 -5.62
N THR A 59 11.78 -7.43 -5.99
CA THR A 59 13.18 -7.01 -6.00
C THR A 59 13.80 -7.12 -4.60
N TYR A 60 13.07 -6.72 -3.56
CA TYR A 60 13.53 -6.81 -2.17
C TYR A 60 13.31 -8.20 -1.58
N PHE A 61 12.24 -8.90 -1.98
CA PHE A 61 12.04 -10.30 -1.59
C PHE A 61 13.08 -11.26 -2.20
N GLY A 62 13.94 -10.78 -3.09
CA GLY A 62 15.13 -11.47 -3.54
C GLY A 62 16.35 -11.31 -2.63
N TRP A 63 16.34 -10.38 -1.65
CA TRP A 63 17.42 -10.21 -0.69
C TRP A 63 17.36 -11.30 0.38
N ASP A 64 18.51 -11.83 0.80
CA ASP A 64 18.59 -12.95 1.75
C ASP A 64 17.78 -12.72 3.03
N PHE A 65 17.75 -11.49 3.53
CA PHE A 65 17.00 -11.12 4.73
C PHE A 65 15.49 -11.28 4.53
N TYR A 66 14.95 -10.77 3.40
CA TYR A 66 13.51 -10.79 3.09
C TYR A 66 13.06 -12.03 2.32
N ASN A 67 14.00 -12.85 1.81
CA ASN A 67 13.68 -14.07 1.05
C ASN A 67 13.27 -15.23 1.95
N LYS A 68 12.30 -14.99 2.81
CA LYS A 68 11.75 -15.94 3.77
C LYS A 68 10.22 -15.94 3.65
N PRO A 69 9.56 -17.10 3.79
CA PRO A 69 8.11 -17.20 3.70
C PRO A 69 7.38 -16.26 4.66
N GLU A 70 7.86 -16.15 5.90
CA GLU A 70 7.29 -15.32 6.95
C GLU A 70 7.29 -13.82 6.59
N TRP A 71 8.35 -13.30 5.98
CA TRP A 71 8.39 -11.92 5.51
C TRP A 71 7.39 -11.67 4.38
N LYS A 72 7.32 -12.57 3.40
CA LYS A 72 6.39 -12.44 2.27
C LYS A 72 4.94 -12.49 2.74
N GLN A 73 4.63 -13.41 3.65
CA GLN A 73 3.30 -13.58 4.22
C GLN A 73 2.90 -12.39 5.09
N SER A 74 3.81 -11.93 5.95
CA SER A 74 3.56 -10.78 6.84
C SER A 74 3.31 -9.50 6.05
N VAL A 75 4.17 -9.17 5.08
CA VAL A 75 3.98 -7.96 4.25
C VAL A 75 2.67 -8.05 3.47
N MET A 76 2.34 -9.21 2.89
CA MET A 76 1.06 -9.40 2.22
C MET A 76 -0.13 -9.20 3.16
N CYS A 77 -0.06 -9.75 4.36
CA CYS A 77 -1.10 -9.58 5.39
C CYS A 77 -1.27 -8.12 5.79
N GLN A 78 -0.17 -7.42 6.01
CA GLN A 78 -0.14 -6.01 6.40
C GLN A 78 -0.76 -5.11 5.34
N GLU A 79 -0.28 -5.21 4.10
CA GLU A 79 -0.76 -4.38 3.01
C GLU A 79 -2.25 -4.65 2.70
N LEU A 80 -2.68 -5.92 2.76
CA LEU A 80 -4.09 -6.26 2.61
C LEU A 80 -4.94 -5.74 3.79
N GLY A 81 -4.40 -5.73 5.01
CA GLY A 81 -5.02 -5.13 6.18
C GLY A 81 -5.31 -3.63 5.96
N HIS A 82 -4.35 -2.90 5.38
CA HIS A 82 -4.55 -1.49 5.03
C HIS A 82 -5.61 -1.29 3.95
N ASP A 83 -5.70 -2.20 2.96
CA ASP A 83 -6.74 -2.13 1.91
C ASP A 83 -8.17 -2.26 2.47
N VAL A 84 -8.33 -2.85 3.64
CA VAL A 84 -9.61 -2.95 4.35
C VAL A 84 -9.73 -1.99 5.55
N GLY A 85 -8.85 -0.99 5.62
CA GLY A 85 -8.96 0.11 6.57
C GLY A 85 -8.26 -0.09 7.91
N LEU A 86 -7.50 -1.16 8.10
CA LEU A 86 -6.69 -1.34 9.31
C LEU A 86 -5.48 -0.38 9.30
N SER A 87 -5.16 0.14 10.47
CA SER A 87 -3.91 0.83 10.75
C SER A 87 -2.92 -0.09 11.47
N HIS A 88 -1.65 0.30 11.54
CA HIS A 88 -0.69 -0.42 12.40
C HIS A 88 -1.15 -0.39 13.85
N GLN A 89 -0.95 -1.50 14.57
CA GLN A 89 -1.12 -1.55 16.02
C GLN A 89 0.08 -0.91 16.72
N ASP A 90 1.27 -1.18 16.21
CA ASP A 90 2.53 -0.61 16.67
C ASP A 90 3.52 -0.50 15.50
N GLU A 91 4.44 0.47 15.58
CA GLU A 91 5.48 0.74 14.57
C GLU A 91 6.90 0.66 15.16
N ASP A 92 7.05 0.16 16.38
CA ASP A 92 8.31 0.00 17.10
C ASP A 92 8.78 -1.46 17.03
N PHE A 93 9.89 -1.72 16.37
CA PHE A 93 10.49 -3.05 16.26
C PHE A 93 11.13 -3.55 17.56
N ASP A 94 11.42 -2.68 18.52
CA ASP A 94 12.18 -2.99 19.72
C ASP A 94 11.32 -3.29 20.94
N ASN A 95 10.00 -3.23 20.80
CA ASN A 95 9.07 -3.50 21.89
C ASN A 95 8.56 -4.96 21.92
N GLN A 96 7.60 -5.22 22.79
CA GLN A 96 6.98 -6.55 22.89
C GLN A 96 6.03 -6.79 21.71
N SER A 97 6.23 -7.89 20.98
CA SER A 97 5.35 -8.33 19.90
C SER A 97 3.88 -8.41 20.33
N LEU A 98 3.00 -7.86 19.52
CA LEU A 98 1.55 -7.97 19.64
C LEU A 98 0.98 -9.17 18.88
N TYR A 99 1.84 -9.95 18.24
CA TYR A 99 1.47 -11.15 17.46
C TYR A 99 0.46 -10.84 16.34
N SER A 100 0.73 -9.78 15.59
CA SER A 100 -0.08 -9.36 14.45
C SER A 100 0.81 -8.97 13.28
N CYS A 101 0.34 -9.18 12.06
CA CYS A 101 0.98 -8.60 10.87
C CYS A 101 0.78 -7.07 10.78
N MET A 102 -0.10 -6.48 11.59
CA MET A 102 -0.26 -5.02 11.73
C MET A 102 0.66 -4.44 12.80
N ASP A 103 1.62 -5.21 13.29
CA ASP A 103 2.64 -4.85 14.27
C ASP A 103 4.03 -5.01 13.66
N TYR A 104 4.93 -4.08 13.93
CA TYR A 104 6.31 -4.16 13.46
C TYR A 104 7.18 -4.96 14.42
N GLN A 105 7.73 -6.06 13.91
CA GLN A 105 8.59 -6.95 14.68
C GLN A 105 9.52 -7.76 13.76
N ASP A 106 10.63 -8.23 14.32
CA ASP A 106 11.53 -9.19 13.68
C ASP A 106 11.78 -10.37 14.64
N PRO A 107 11.45 -11.63 14.27
CA PRO A 107 10.81 -12.03 13.01
C PRO A 107 9.36 -11.51 12.89
N PRO A 108 8.89 -11.24 11.65
CA PRO A 108 7.55 -10.70 11.44
C PRO A 108 6.47 -11.74 11.72
N HIS A 109 5.30 -11.27 12.19
CA HIS A 109 4.14 -12.13 12.36
C HIS A 109 3.28 -12.20 11.10
N GLU A 110 2.85 -13.39 10.72
CA GLU A 110 2.26 -13.66 9.41
C GLU A 110 0.75 -13.45 9.32
N TYR A 111 0.06 -13.26 10.46
CA TYR A 111 -1.40 -13.28 10.55
C TYR A 111 -1.93 -12.12 11.39
N PRO A 112 -3.19 -11.68 11.15
CA PRO A 112 -3.85 -10.73 12.04
C PRO A 112 -4.15 -11.37 13.40
N ASN A 113 -4.22 -10.55 14.44
CA ASN A 113 -4.59 -10.97 15.79
C ASN A 113 -6.06 -10.63 16.12
N PRO A 114 -6.58 -10.99 17.30
CA PRO A 114 -7.95 -10.67 17.69
C PRO A 114 -8.28 -9.18 17.70
N HIS A 115 -7.31 -8.29 17.96
CA HIS A 115 -7.52 -6.85 17.92
C HIS A 115 -7.82 -6.38 16.49
N ASP A 116 -7.13 -6.90 15.47
CA ASP A 116 -7.39 -6.55 14.07
C ASP A 116 -8.82 -6.93 13.66
N PHE A 117 -9.27 -8.13 14.05
CA PHE A 117 -10.65 -8.54 13.79
C PHE A 117 -11.68 -7.67 14.52
N GLN A 118 -11.40 -7.21 15.75
CA GLN A 118 -12.27 -6.29 16.48
C GLN A 118 -12.32 -4.93 15.79
N GLN A 119 -11.21 -4.44 15.22
CA GLN A 119 -11.21 -3.22 14.43
C GLN A 119 -12.03 -3.38 13.15
N LEU A 120 -11.89 -4.50 12.45
CA LEU A 120 -12.73 -4.79 11.27
C LEU A 120 -14.22 -4.87 11.63
N ASP A 121 -14.57 -5.51 12.75
CA ASP A 121 -15.96 -5.54 13.23
C ASP A 121 -16.47 -4.15 13.56
N SER A 122 -15.66 -3.28 14.13
CA SER A 122 -15.99 -1.87 14.38
C SER A 122 -16.20 -1.07 13.09
N ILE A 123 -15.41 -1.33 12.05
CA ILE A 123 -15.50 -0.65 10.74
C ILE A 123 -16.73 -1.16 9.96
N TYR A 124 -16.97 -2.47 9.94
CA TYR A 124 -17.94 -3.13 9.07
C TYR A 124 -19.14 -3.74 9.80
N GLY A 125 -19.22 -3.63 11.14
CA GLY A 125 -20.30 -4.19 11.96
C GLY A 125 -21.66 -3.51 11.81
N HIS A 126 -21.87 -2.74 10.74
CA HIS A 126 -23.12 -2.08 10.39
C HIS A 126 -23.59 -2.49 8.99
N THR A 127 -24.87 -2.31 8.73
CA THR A 127 -25.44 -2.49 7.39
C THR A 127 -25.81 -1.14 6.82
N ASP A 128 -25.44 -0.89 5.57
CA ASP A 128 -25.87 0.26 4.80
C ASP A 128 -26.31 -0.16 3.39
N SER A 129 -26.73 0.80 2.59
CA SER A 129 -27.12 0.57 1.18
C SER A 129 -25.99 0.93 0.21
N TYR A 130 -24.81 1.25 0.71
CA TYR A 130 -23.69 1.65 -0.14
C TYR A 130 -23.17 0.48 -0.97
N ASN A 131 -22.87 0.75 -2.23
CA ASN A 131 -22.28 -0.23 -3.13
C ASN A 131 -21.32 0.46 -4.09
N SER A 132 -20.02 0.29 -3.87
CA SER A 132 -18.98 0.89 -4.68
C SER A 132 -18.95 0.44 -6.15
N TYR A 133 -19.60 -0.68 -6.50
CA TYR A 133 -19.75 -1.10 -7.91
C TYR A 133 -20.77 -0.25 -8.68
N ILE A 134 -21.73 0.34 -7.97
CA ILE A 134 -22.88 1.06 -8.60
C ILE A 134 -22.64 2.57 -8.53
N THR A 135 -21.71 3.03 -7.73
CA THR A 135 -21.41 4.45 -7.74
C THR A 135 -20.95 4.81 -9.15
N ASP A 136 -21.77 5.60 -9.84
CA ASP A 136 -21.35 6.51 -10.89
C ASP A 136 -20.39 7.55 -10.28
N ALA A 137 -19.45 7.09 -9.43
CA ALA A 137 -18.30 7.90 -9.08
C ALA A 137 -17.77 8.36 -10.43
N PRO A 138 -17.59 9.68 -10.64
CA PRO A 138 -17.12 10.18 -11.91
C PRO A 138 -15.93 9.31 -12.30
N THR A 139 -16.05 8.67 -13.47
CA THR A 139 -15.03 7.84 -14.11
C THR A 139 -13.79 8.70 -14.45
N GLY A 140 -13.43 9.56 -13.54
CA GLY A 140 -12.36 10.56 -13.60
C GLY A 140 -11.21 10.31 -12.68
N GLY A 141 -11.15 9.18 -12.04
CA GLY A 141 -10.08 8.88 -11.14
C GLY A 141 -9.35 7.57 -11.42
N GLY A 142 -9.44 7.04 -12.63
CA GLY A 142 -8.35 6.15 -13.05
C GLY A 142 -7.07 6.94 -12.84
N ILE A 143 -6.05 6.36 -12.20
CA ILE A 143 -4.70 6.91 -12.06
C ILE A 143 -4.09 7.22 -13.45
N ASP A 144 -4.91 7.51 -14.41
CA ASP A 144 -4.65 7.80 -15.83
C ASP A 144 -4.64 9.28 -16.16
N GLY A 145 -4.69 10.15 -15.19
CA GLY A 145 -4.26 11.53 -15.41
C GLY A 145 -2.78 11.53 -15.75
N GLY A 146 -2.46 11.55 -17.01
CA GLY A 146 -1.19 11.65 -17.76
C GLY A 146 0.14 12.04 -17.12
N GLY A 147 0.32 11.86 -15.84
CA GLY A 147 1.57 11.91 -15.11
C GLY A 147 1.85 10.52 -14.59
N GLY A 148 2.93 9.88 -15.04
CA GLY A 148 3.30 8.54 -14.59
C GLY A 148 3.28 8.47 -13.07
N VAL A 149 2.45 7.56 -12.53
CA VAL A 149 2.40 7.31 -11.08
C VAL A 149 3.81 6.89 -10.66
N CYS A 150 4.45 7.77 -9.93
CA CYS A 150 5.77 7.50 -9.43
C CYS A 150 5.68 6.40 -8.37
N ASN A 151 6.22 5.21 -8.68
CA ASN A 151 6.35 4.11 -7.73
C ASN A 151 7.59 4.24 -6.84
N ALA A 152 8.31 5.35 -6.93
CA ALA A 152 9.47 5.63 -6.11
C ALA A 152 9.14 6.68 -5.05
N PRO A 153 9.80 6.62 -3.89
CA PRO A 153 9.69 7.67 -2.89
C PRO A 153 10.02 9.03 -3.51
N PRO A 154 9.43 10.13 -3.02
CA PRO A 154 9.84 11.46 -3.40
C PRO A 154 11.35 11.60 -3.29
N GLY A 155 12.02 11.86 -4.43
CA GLY A 155 13.49 11.99 -4.49
C GLY A 155 14.28 10.76 -4.90
N LYS A 156 13.64 9.59 -5.07
CA LYS A 156 14.30 8.39 -5.60
C LYS A 156 13.60 7.90 -6.88
N GLY A 157 14.05 8.37 -8.04
CA GLY A 157 13.62 7.84 -9.34
C GLY A 157 12.44 8.53 -10.01
N CYS A 158 11.79 9.48 -9.35
CA CYS A 158 10.88 10.42 -9.98
C CYS A 158 11.62 11.74 -10.19
N ASN A 159 11.26 12.51 -11.22
CA ASN A 159 11.93 13.78 -11.50
C ASN A 159 12.03 14.62 -10.22
N LYS A 160 13.23 15.11 -9.93
CA LYS A 160 13.50 15.95 -8.74
C LYS A 160 12.64 17.21 -8.66
N SER A 161 11.99 17.61 -9.75
CA SER A 161 11.03 18.72 -9.79
C SER A 161 9.76 18.45 -8.99
N ASP A 162 9.42 17.20 -8.73
CA ASP A 162 8.19 16.84 -8.01
C ASP A 162 8.36 16.90 -6.48
N ILE A 163 9.60 16.99 -5.98
CA ILE A 163 9.90 17.10 -4.54
C ILE A 163 9.34 18.39 -3.91
N GLY A 164 9.12 19.42 -4.71
CA GLY A 164 8.61 20.71 -4.23
C GLY A 164 7.12 20.95 -4.46
N GLN A 165 6.49 20.17 -5.31
CA GLN A 165 5.07 20.32 -5.61
C GLN A 165 4.29 19.23 -4.86
N ARG A 166 3.85 19.57 -3.67
CA ARG A 166 2.88 18.80 -2.88
C ARG A 166 1.48 18.94 -3.51
N ASN A 167 1.39 18.65 -4.81
CA ASN A 167 0.14 18.76 -5.55
C ASN A 167 -0.62 17.47 -5.36
N ALA A 168 -1.88 17.61 -4.96
CA ALA A 168 -2.85 16.53 -4.82
C ALA A 168 -2.99 15.65 -6.08
N GLU A 169 -2.51 16.11 -7.23
CA GLU A 169 -2.72 15.46 -8.54
C GLU A 169 -1.57 14.56 -9.01
N THR A 170 -0.40 14.62 -8.38
CA THR A 170 0.78 13.86 -8.83
C THR A 170 1.44 13.12 -7.67
N GLY A 171 1.31 11.79 -7.64
CA GLY A 171 1.96 10.95 -6.66
C GLY A 171 1.10 10.62 -5.42
N TRP A 172 1.74 10.28 -4.32
CA TRP A 172 1.08 9.82 -3.08
C TRP A 172 0.48 10.96 -2.23
N GLY A 173 0.81 12.21 -2.56
CA GLY A 173 0.33 13.37 -1.80
C GLY A 173 1.24 13.76 -0.65
N MET A 174 0.66 14.22 0.46
CA MET A 174 1.38 14.71 1.63
C MET A 174 1.72 13.54 2.57
N SER A 175 2.98 13.44 2.98
CA SER A 175 3.40 12.51 4.04
C SER A 175 2.92 12.99 5.41
N PHE A 176 2.44 12.05 6.22
CA PHE A 176 2.20 12.26 7.66
C PHE A 176 3.46 12.05 8.52
N GLY A 177 4.57 11.76 7.90
CA GLY A 177 5.84 11.47 8.52
C GLY A 177 6.18 9.98 8.49
N ARG A 178 7.49 9.72 8.47
CA ARG A 178 8.03 8.36 8.51
C ARG A 178 8.32 7.97 9.96
N ARG A 179 7.90 6.77 10.34
CA ARG A 179 8.21 6.13 11.62
C ARG A 179 8.84 4.78 11.34
N GLY A 180 10.12 4.63 11.66
CA GLY A 180 10.85 3.42 11.34
C GLY A 180 10.80 3.10 9.83
N GLN A 181 10.23 1.97 9.49
CA GLN A 181 10.02 1.52 8.10
C GLN A 181 8.63 1.87 7.56
N SER A 182 7.77 2.54 8.33
CA SER A 182 6.43 2.93 7.92
C SER A 182 6.35 4.38 7.47
N GLU A 183 5.56 4.64 6.45
CA GLU A 183 5.17 6.00 6.07
C GLU A 183 3.78 5.99 5.43
N THR A 184 2.92 6.90 5.89
CA THR A 184 1.59 7.08 5.33
C THR A 184 1.49 8.41 4.61
N PHE A 185 0.91 8.37 3.43
CA PHE A 185 0.66 9.55 2.60
C PHE A 185 -0.83 9.75 2.38
N MET A 186 -1.25 11.01 2.19
CA MET A 186 -2.62 11.34 1.82
C MET A 186 -2.65 12.34 0.67
N ARG A 187 -3.51 12.05 -0.29
CA ARG A 187 -3.92 12.97 -1.37
C ARG A 187 -5.43 13.16 -1.29
N ILE A 188 -5.89 14.35 -1.62
CA ILE A 188 -7.32 14.66 -1.74
C ILE A 188 -7.56 15.19 -3.14
N ASP A 189 -8.46 14.54 -3.87
CA ASP A 189 -8.86 14.96 -5.21
C ASP A 189 -9.88 16.10 -5.16
N ALA A 190 -10.13 16.74 -6.30
CA ALA A 190 -11.03 17.91 -6.39
C ALA A 190 -12.49 17.60 -6.00
N ASP A 191 -12.92 16.35 -6.12
CA ASP A 191 -14.24 15.87 -5.72
C ASP A 191 -14.33 15.50 -4.23
N GLY A 192 -13.21 15.64 -3.49
CA GLY A 192 -13.13 15.31 -2.07
C GLY A 192 -12.76 13.87 -1.76
N THR A 193 -12.54 13.03 -2.77
CA THR A 193 -12.02 11.67 -2.60
C THR A 193 -10.64 11.72 -1.95
N ARG A 194 -10.45 10.96 -0.87
CA ARG A 194 -9.18 10.84 -0.14
C ARG A 194 -8.48 9.56 -0.57
N HIS A 195 -7.21 9.68 -0.91
CA HIS A 195 -6.34 8.54 -1.19
C HIS A 195 -5.33 8.41 -0.05
N LEU A 196 -5.38 7.30 0.65
CA LEU A 196 -4.35 6.94 1.62
C LEU A 196 -3.41 5.93 0.97
N THR A 197 -2.11 6.15 1.13
CA THR A 197 -1.08 5.23 0.68
C THR A 197 -0.18 4.91 1.87
N HIS A 198 -0.17 3.66 2.28
CA HIS A 198 0.76 3.11 3.26
C HIS A 198 1.96 2.54 2.53
N VAL A 199 3.15 2.77 3.06
CA VAL A 199 4.41 2.31 2.46
C VAL A 199 5.25 1.67 3.54
N LEU A 200 5.55 0.39 3.34
CA LEU A 200 6.55 -0.32 4.12
C LEU A 200 7.89 -0.22 3.39
N TRP A 201 8.82 0.53 3.98
CA TRP A 201 10.16 0.71 3.44
C TRP A 201 11.04 -0.51 3.72
N ALA A 202 11.82 -0.93 2.74
CA ALA A 202 12.88 -1.90 2.96
C ALA A 202 13.99 -1.27 3.82
N ASP A 203 14.55 -2.05 4.73
CA ASP A 203 15.75 -1.66 5.45
C ASP A 203 16.98 -1.88 4.56
N GLU A 204 17.59 -0.78 4.11
CA GLU A 204 18.75 -0.84 3.21
C GLU A 204 20.02 -1.40 3.90
N SER A 205 20.02 -1.56 5.23
CA SER A 205 21.13 -2.22 5.94
C SER A 205 21.24 -3.71 5.60
N HIS A 206 20.18 -4.30 5.05
CA HIS A 206 20.13 -5.69 4.60
C HIS A 206 20.38 -5.86 3.09
N ALA A 207 20.81 -4.79 2.41
CA ALA A 207 21.16 -4.87 0.99
C ALA A 207 22.31 -5.86 0.76
N PRO A 208 22.27 -6.65 -0.35
CA PRO A 208 23.32 -7.61 -0.70
C PRO A 208 24.65 -6.97 -1.05
#